data_0cb0722bb886035a2aefe8c0370b220a
#
_entry.id   0cb0722bb886035a2aefe8c0370b220a
#
_cell.length_a   1.000
_cell.length_b   1.000
_cell.length_c   1.000
_cell.angle_alpha   90.00
_cell.angle_beta   90.00
_cell.angle_gamma   90.00
#
_symmetry.space_group_name_H-M   'P 1'
#
loop_
_entity.id
_entity.type
_entity.pdbx_description
1 polymer ?
#
loop_
_entity_poly.entity_id
_entity_poly.type
_entity_poly.pdbx_seq_one_letter_code
_entity_poly.pdbx_strand_id
1 'polypeptide(L)'
;ALSCLPLQQNWFWKESFPTTPVKSPAQMVNDNIIPMGKSYCNFILNVAPNRDGLMDANALKALKEIGKLWKNDGRVAMVPEADAPIISSNIAKYQPAEGTWSSDYAIMDFANDDDFGTCWNSNPEVKVPWYSVTFEREKPFNMVVITDRNNDRLQEYRLEYRTGGTWNLLYEGKAPTGLRVKIHRFDTVWGDA
;
A
#
# COMPACT_ATOMS: atom_id res chain seq x y z
N ALA A 1 7.99 -1.67 -5.39
CA ALA A 1 7.78 -0.29 -4.91
C ALA A 1 8.99 0.58 -5.24
N LEU A 2 8.79 1.90 -5.32
CA LEU A 2 9.81 2.89 -5.63
C LEU A 2 9.67 4.07 -4.68
N SER A 3 10.78 4.51 -4.08
CA SER A 3 10.87 5.74 -3.31
C SER A 3 11.88 6.69 -3.96
N CYS A 4 11.61 7.97 -3.93
CA CYS A 4 12.46 8.97 -4.55
C CYS A 4 12.58 10.22 -3.68
N LEU A 5 13.81 10.67 -3.38
CA LEU A 5 14.08 11.87 -2.60
C LEU A 5 15.20 12.71 -3.22
N PRO A 6 15.13 14.05 -3.14
CA PRO A 6 16.26 14.89 -3.52
C PRO A 6 17.31 14.97 -2.40
N LEU A 7 18.58 14.97 -2.76
CA LEU A 7 19.70 15.23 -1.84
C LEU A 7 19.68 16.69 -1.36
N GLN A 8 19.40 17.60 -2.28
CA GLN A 8 19.20 19.02 -1.98
C GLN A 8 17.78 19.25 -1.44
N GLN A 9 17.43 20.50 -1.17
CA GLN A 9 16.13 20.88 -0.60
C GLN A 9 15.00 20.93 -1.65
N ASN A 10 15.31 20.78 -2.93
CA ASN A 10 14.34 20.79 -4.02
C ASN A 10 14.74 19.80 -5.12
N TRP A 11 13.81 19.42 -5.97
CA TRP A 11 14.01 18.53 -7.11
C TRP A 11 14.83 19.11 -8.23
N PHE A 12 14.71 20.42 -8.44
CA PHE A 12 15.39 21.16 -9.48
C PHE A 12 16.42 22.09 -8.87
N TRP A 13 17.52 22.30 -9.59
CA TRP A 13 18.61 23.15 -9.15
C TRP A 13 18.18 24.59 -8.92
N LYS A 14 18.75 25.21 -7.92
CA LYS A 14 18.59 26.62 -7.57
C LYS A 14 19.97 27.27 -7.40
N GLU A 15 20.07 28.52 -7.70
CA GLU A 15 21.31 29.34 -7.63
C GLU A 15 21.95 29.34 -6.21
N SER A 16 21.12 29.12 -5.18
CA SER A 16 21.59 29.01 -3.79
C SER A 16 22.20 27.65 -3.44
N PHE A 17 22.01 26.59 -4.25
CA PHE A 17 22.41 25.23 -3.90
C PHE A 17 23.89 25.01 -3.64
N PRO A 18 24.84 25.68 -4.33
CA PRO A 18 26.27 25.54 -4.03
C PRO A 18 26.65 25.90 -2.60
N THR A 19 25.88 26.81 -1.97
CA THR A 19 26.13 27.29 -0.60
C THR A 19 25.12 26.79 0.43
N THR A 20 24.00 26.19 -0.01
CA THR A 20 22.97 25.66 0.88
C THR A 20 23.38 24.27 1.38
N PRO A 21 23.22 23.97 2.69
CA PRO A 21 23.46 22.63 3.20
C PRO A 21 22.60 21.58 2.49
N VAL A 22 23.20 20.48 2.09
CA VAL A 22 22.50 19.30 1.61
C VAL A 22 22.01 18.45 2.79
N LYS A 23 21.11 17.51 2.53
CA LYS A 23 20.66 16.56 3.57
C LYS A 23 21.83 15.76 4.11
N SER A 24 21.76 15.42 5.40
CA SER A 24 22.80 14.64 6.06
C SER A 24 23.01 13.28 5.38
N PRO A 25 24.26 12.94 4.96
CA PRO A 25 24.57 11.63 4.40
C PRO A 25 24.19 10.47 5.32
N ALA A 26 24.42 10.60 6.63
CA ALA A 26 24.08 9.57 7.60
C ALA A 26 22.57 9.35 7.72
N GLN A 27 21.79 10.40 7.81
CA GLN A 27 20.32 10.30 7.80
C GLN A 27 19.80 9.75 6.48
N MET A 28 20.38 10.16 5.33
CA MET A 28 19.99 9.62 4.04
C MET A 28 20.19 8.11 3.97
N VAL A 29 21.30 7.59 4.50
CA VAL A 29 21.56 6.16 4.52
C VAL A 29 20.69 5.43 5.55
N ASN A 30 20.67 5.90 6.79
CA ASN A 30 20.06 5.16 7.90
C ASN A 30 18.53 5.25 7.92
N ASP A 31 17.99 6.41 7.55
CA ASP A 31 16.53 6.68 7.67
C ASP A 31 15.80 6.45 6.33
N ASN A 32 16.53 6.34 5.21
CA ASN A 32 15.92 6.19 3.90
C ASN A 32 16.47 4.97 3.13
N ILE A 33 17.74 4.96 2.73
CA ILE A 33 18.28 3.91 1.82
C ILE A 33 18.15 2.51 2.45
N ILE A 34 18.61 2.33 3.68
CA ILE A 34 18.57 1.03 4.35
C ILE A 34 17.13 0.56 4.63
N PRO A 35 16.24 1.36 5.23
CA PRO A 35 14.87 0.92 5.46
C PRO A 35 14.11 0.61 4.16
N MET A 36 14.28 1.42 3.11
CA MET A 36 13.65 1.16 1.83
C MET A 36 14.15 -0.14 1.20
N GLY A 37 15.47 -0.39 1.23
CA GLY A 37 16.05 -1.65 0.77
C GLY A 37 15.53 -2.87 1.55
N LYS A 38 15.38 -2.76 2.88
CA LYS A 38 14.79 -3.82 3.71
C LYS A 38 13.31 -4.08 3.38
N SER A 39 12.61 -3.07 2.88
CA SER A 39 11.21 -3.17 2.45
C SER A 39 11.06 -3.54 0.96
N TYR A 40 12.13 -4.04 0.32
CA TYR A 40 12.17 -4.39 -1.10
C TYR A 40 11.74 -3.24 -2.02
N CYS A 41 12.01 -2.01 -1.60
CA CYS A 41 11.69 -0.80 -2.34
C CYS A 41 12.95 -0.25 -3.02
N ASN A 42 12.89 -0.01 -4.31
CA ASN A 42 13.97 0.69 -5.01
C ASN A 42 14.02 2.15 -4.52
N PHE A 43 15.23 2.64 -4.28
CA PHE A 43 15.44 4.01 -3.85
C PHE A 43 16.18 4.81 -4.91
N ILE A 44 15.59 5.92 -5.34
CA ILE A 44 16.21 6.89 -6.26
C ILE A 44 16.60 8.13 -5.47
N LEU A 45 17.88 8.46 -5.49
CA LEU A 45 18.39 9.71 -4.96
C LEU A 45 18.56 10.73 -6.10
N ASN A 46 17.72 11.75 -6.09
CA ASN A 46 17.84 12.84 -7.05
C ASN A 46 18.95 13.81 -6.61
N VAL A 47 19.83 14.14 -7.54
CA VAL A 47 20.85 15.18 -7.37
C VAL A 47 20.75 16.13 -8.56
N ALA A 48 20.27 17.34 -8.31
CA ALA A 48 20.02 18.29 -9.37
C ALA A 48 21.35 18.83 -9.95
N PRO A 49 21.57 18.70 -11.28
CA PRO A 49 22.73 19.30 -11.93
C PRO A 49 22.59 20.82 -11.96
N ASN A 50 23.71 21.55 -11.91
CA ASN A 50 23.75 22.99 -12.09
C ASN A 50 23.60 23.39 -13.59
N ARG A 51 23.69 24.67 -13.88
CA ARG A 51 23.52 25.20 -15.26
C ARG A 51 24.57 24.70 -16.24
N ASP A 52 25.74 24.25 -15.76
CA ASP A 52 26.80 23.70 -16.57
C ASP A 52 26.66 22.18 -16.77
N GLY A 53 25.57 21.60 -16.26
CA GLY A 53 25.33 20.15 -16.31
C GLY A 53 26.17 19.35 -15.30
N LEU A 54 26.81 20.03 -14.34
CA LEU A 54 27.67 19.42 -13.33
C LEU A 54 26.98 19.36 -11.97
N MET A 55 27.44 18.48 -11.09
CA MET A 55 27.03 18.49 -9.69
C MET A 55 27.85 19.52 -8.90
N ASP A 56 27.17 20.27 -8.03
CA ASP A 56 27.83 21.20 -7.13
C ASP A 56 28.75 20.46 -6.15
N ALA A 57 29.85 21.12 -5.72
CA ALA A 57 30.88 20.50 -4.88
C ALA A 57 30.34 19.95 -3.55
N ASN A 58 29.37 20.64 -2.91
CA ASN A 58 28.72 20.20 -1.67
C ASN A 58 27.89 18.92 -1.89
N ALA A 59 27.14 18.84 -2.99
CA ALA A 59 26.38 17.67 -3.36
C ALA A 59 27.28 16.48 -3.70
N LEU A 60 28.34 16.70 -4.46
CA LEU A 60 29.33 15.68 -4.79
C LEU A 60 30.05 15.15 -3.54
N LYS A 61 30.39 16.02 -2.58
CA LYS A 61 30.93 15.62 -1.29
C LYS A 61 29.98 14.71 -0.51
N ALA A 62 28.71 15.11 -0.44
CA ALA A 62 27.69 14.33 0.26
C ALA A 62 27.46 12.95 -0.40
N LEU A 63 27.43 12.87 -1.73
CA LEU A 63 27.34 11.59 -2.45
C LEU A 63 28.50 10.66 -2.14
N LYS A 64 29.73 11.18 -2.08
CA LYS A 64 30.91 10.39 -1.70
C LYS A 64 30.79 9.85 -0.28
N GLU A 65 30.29 10.65 0.65
CA GLU A 65 30.04 10.20 2.04
C GLU A 65 28.92 9.16 2.12
N ILE A 66 27.83 9.32 1.38
CA ILE A 66 26.78 8.30 1.26
C ILE A 66 27.37 6.99 0.75
N GLY A 67 28.22 7.03 -0.29
CA GLY A 67 28.88 5.83 -0.82
C GLY A 67 29.85 5.16 0.15
N LYS A 68 30.43 5.89 1.11
CA LYS A 68 31.24 5.31 2.19
C LYS A 68 30.38 4.63 3.26
N LEU A 69 29.25 5.23 3.60
CA LEU A 69 28.36 4.76 4.65
C LEU A 69 27.48 3.60 4.18
N TRP A 70 26.99 3.66 2.96
CA TRP A 70 26.18 2.61 2.39
C TRP A 70 27.03 1.53 1.74
N LYS A 71 26.96 0.33 2.29
CA LYS A 71 27.62 -0.84 1.75
C LYS A 71 26.61 -1.70 1.02
N ASN A 72 26.67 -1.68 -0.29
CA ASN A 72 25.99 -2.69 -1.10
C ASN A 72 26.88 -3.94 -1.16
N ASP A 73 26.42 -5.03 -0.54
CA ASP A 73 27.14 -6.31 -0.57
C ASP A 73 26.95 -7.08 -1.89
N GLY A 74 26.33 -6.45 -2.88
CA GLY A 74 26.05 -7.03 -4.19
C GLY A 74 24.93 -8.07 -4.19
N ARG A 75 24.32 -8.36 -3.04
CA ARG A 75 23.14 -9.22 -2.97
C ARG A 75 21.90 -8.42 -3.29
N VAL A 76 21.25 -8.76 -4.38
CA VAL A 76 19.84 -8.38 -4.57
C VAL A 76 19.07 -9.14 -3.49
N ALA A 77 18.46 -8.42 -2.55
CA ALA A 77 17.52 -9.03 -1.64
C ALA A 77 16.45 -9.72 -2.49
N MET A 78 16.46 -11.05 -2.48
CA MET A 78 15.37 -11.80 -3.08
C MET A 78 14.09 -11.39 -2.35
N VAL A 79 13.15 -10.85 -3.08
CA VAL A 79 11.78 -10.71 -2.58
C VAL A 79 11.39 -12.10 -2.07
N PRO A 80 10.94 -12.27 -0.81
CA PRO A 80 10.42 -13.54 -0.36
C PRO A 80 9.47 -14.05 -1.43
N GLU A 81 9.55 -15.34 -1.75
CA GLU A 81 8.65 -15.94 -2.72
C GLU A 81 7.24 -15.51 -2.32
N ALA A 82 6.75 -14.52 -3.02
CA ALA A 82 5.44 -13.99 -2.70
C ALA A 82 4.51 -15.14 -3.00
N ASP A 83 3.82 -15.62 -2.01
CA ASP A 83 2.57 -16.27 -2.29
C ASP A 83 1.94 -15.52 -3.45
N ALA A 84 1.49 -16.23 -4.45
CA ALA A 84 0.97 -15.83 -5.75
C ALA A 84 0.54 -14.35 -5.91
N PRO A 85 0.61 -13.75 -7.08
CA PRO A 85 0.40 -12.32 -7.28
C PRO A 85 -0.83 -11.83 -6.53
N ILE A 86 -0.68 -10.74 -5.82
CA ILE A 86 -1.69 -10.17 -4.93
C ILE A 86 -3.00 -9.85 -5.69
N ILE A 87 -2.92 -9.67 -6.99
CA ILE A 87 -4.09 -9.36 -7.82
C ILE A 87 -3.95 -10.06 -9.18
N SER A 88 -4.82 -11.03 -9.44
CA SER A 88 -5.03 -11.49 -10.82
C SER A 88 -6.21 -10.73 -11.44
N SER A 89 -7.38 -10.78 -10.86
CA SER A 89 -8.54 -9.99 -11.26
C SER A 89 -9.45 -9.79 -10.05
N ASN A 90 -9.92 -8.57 -9.86
CA ASN A 90 -10.92 -8.28 -8.84
C ASN A 90 -12.30 -8.69 -9.36
N ILE A 91 -12.77 -9.87 -8.97
CA ILE A 91 -14.08 -10.37 -9.39
C ILE A 91 -15.24 -9.64 -8.71
N ALA A 92 -14.99 -8.92 -7.62
CA ALA A 92 -15.98 -8.11 -6.90
C ALA A 92 -16.22 -6.74 -7.56
N LYS A 93 -15.33 -6.32 -8.47
CA LYS A 93 -15.40 -4.99 -9.10
C LYS A 93 -16.75 -4.77 -9.80
N TYR A 94 -17.42 -3.69 -9.40
CA TYR A 94 -18.74 -3.27 -9.92
C TYR A 94 -19.83 -4.35 -9.87
N GLN A 95 -19.68 -5.35 -9.01
CA GLN A 95 -20.76 -6.29 -8.74
C GLN A 95 -21.78 -5.66 -7.79
N PRO A 96 -23.06 -6.06 -7.85
CA PRO A 96 -24.07 -5.60 -6.92
C PRO A 96 -23.62 -5.76 -5.47
N ALA A 97 -23.77 -4.69 -4.70
CA ALA A 97 -23.35 -4.66 -3.30
C ALA A 97 -24.51 -4.24 -2.40
N GLU A 98 -24.57 -4.85 -1.23
CA GLU A 98 -25.54 -4.59 -0.18
C GLU A 98 -24.82 -4.42 1.15
N GLY A 99 -25.44 -3.72 2.08
CA GLY A 99 -24.87 -3.54 3.40
C GLY A 99 -25.83 -2.86 4.37
N THR A 100 -25.36 -2.67 5.58
CA THR A 100 -26.07 -1.88 6.57
C THR A 100 -26.15 -0.42 6.17
N TRP A 101 -26.99 0.34 6.86
CA TRP A 101 -27.16 1.77 6.64
C TRP A 101 -25.81 2.49 6.53
N SER A 102 -25.60 3.17 5.40
CA SER A 102 -24.40 3.95 5.11
C SER A 102 -24.41 5.30 5.83
N SER A 103 -23.24 5.83 6.14
CA SER A 103 -23.09 7.21 6.57
C SER A 103 -23.25 8.14 5.39
N ASP A 104 -24.05 9.19 5.55
CA ASP A 104 -24.28 10.25 4.58
C ASP A 104 -24.18 9.77 3.10
N TYR A 105 -23.41 10.39 2.27
CA TYR A 105 -23.30 10.11 0.83
C TYR A 105 -22.41 8.92 0.45
N ALA A 106 -21.98 8.08 1.40
CA ALA A 106 -21.17 6.91 1.09
C ALA A 106 -22.05 5.81 0.47
N ILE A 107 -22.01 5.68 -0.83
CA ILE A 107 -22.72 4.62 -1.56
C ILE A 107 -21.98 3.28 -1.44
N MET A 108 -22.73 2.19 -1.55
CA MET A 108 -22.21 0.83 -1.41
C MET A 108 -21.11 0.52 -2.42
N ASP A 109 -21.27 0.95 -3.66
CA ASP A 109 -20.34 0.68 -4.76
C ASP A 109 -18.93 1.24 -4.54
N PHE A 110 -18.77 2.20 -3.62
CA PHE A 110 -17.46 2.74 -3.26
C PHE A 110 -16.53 1.75 -2.54
N ALA A 111 -17.02 0.60 -2.14
CA ALA A 111 -16.17 -0.44 -1.56
C ALA A 111 -15.64 -1.45 -2.58
N ASN A 112 -16.20 -1.47 -3.82
CA ASN A 112 -15.78 -2.40 -4.86
C ASN A 112 -15.61 -1.77 -6.25
N ASP A 113 -15.33 -0.45 -6.31
CA ASP A 113 -15.10 0.30 -7.54
C ASP A 113 -13.64 0.31 -8.02
N ASP A 114 -12.70 -0.23 -7.23
CA ASP A 114 -11.24 -0.17 -7.41
C ASP A 114 -10.66 1.26 -7.33
N ASP A 115 -11.40 2.23 -6.80
CA ASP A 115 -10.88 3.58 -6.55
C ASP A 115 -10.49 3.74 -5.08
N PHE A 116 -9.19 3.84 -4.80
CA PHE A 116 -8.69 4.06 -3.45
C PHE A 116 -8.97 5.48 -2.90
N GLY A 117 -9.54 6.37 -3.71
CA GLY A 117 -10.03 7.69 -3.32
C GLY A 117 -11.41 7.66 -2.69
N THR A 118 -12.19 6.65 -2.99
CA THR A 118 -13.54 6.41 -2.46
C THR A 118 -13.54 5.38 -1.34
N CYS A 119 -14.60 5.30 -0.56
CA CYS A 119 -14.82 4.23 0.41
C CYS A 119 -16.29 4.18 0.86
N TRP A 120 -16.76 2.99 1.19
CA TRP A 120 -17.99 2.83 1.94
C TRP A 120 -17.74 3.00 3.44
N ASN A 121 -18.67 3.64 4.14
CA ASN A 121 -18.70 3.71 5.59
C ASN A 121 -20.09 3.40 6.10
N SER A 122 -20.19 2.58 7.13
CA SER A 122 -21.47 2.38 7.84
C SER A 122 -21.85 3.64 8.64
N ASN A 123 -23.12 3.83 8.84
CA ASN A 123 -23.60 4.86 9.77
C ASN A 123 -23.06 4.57 11.19
N PRO A 124 -22.56 5.59 11.93
CA PRO A 124 -22.00 5.41 13.28
C PRO A 124 -22.98 4.80 14.30
N GLU A 125 -24.27 4.88 14.08
CA GLU A 125 -25.30 4.27 14.94
C GLU A 125 -25.41 2.75 14.77
N VAL A 126 -24.87 2.21 13.68
CA VAL A 126 -24.86 0.75 13.42
C VAL A 126 -23.75 0.10 14.23
N LYS A 127 -24.13 -0.70 15.21
CA LYS A 127 -23.16 -1.36 16.10
C LYS A 127 -22.42 -2.53 15.45
N VAL A 128 -23.11 -3.25 14.58
CA VAL A 128 -22.55 -4.42 13.86
C VAL A 128 -22.81 -4.22 12.38
N PRO A 129 -21.97 -3.45 11.69
CA PRO A 129 -22.12 -3.23 10.27
C PRO A 129 -21.73 -4.48 9.47
N TRP A 130 -22.39 -4.68 8.35
CA TRP A 130 -22.04 -5.71 7.37
C TRP A 130 -22.07 -5.13 5.95
N TYR A 131 -21.32 -5.75 5.08
CA TYR A 131 -21.21 -5.45 3.66
C TYR A 131 -21.11 -6.76 2.88
N SER A 132 -21.81 -6.89 1.77
CA SER A 132 -21.81 -8.07 0.92
C SER A 132 -21.75 -7.70 -0.55
N VAL A 133 -21.04 -8.51 -1.32
CA VAL A 133 -21.01 -8.43 -2.79
C VAL A 133 -21.67 -9.69 -3.35
N THR A 134 -22.59 -9.53 -4.28
CA THR A 134 -23.32 -10.65 -4.87
C THR A 134 -22.89 -10.87 -6.31
N PHE A 135 -22.64 -12.12 -6.69
CA PHE A 135 -22.35 -12.52 -8.06
C PHE A 135 -23.60 -13.11 -8.72
N GLU A 136 -23.75 -12.88 -10.02
CA GLU A 136 -24.86 -13.44 -10.80
C GLU A 136 -24.88 -14.98 -10.75
N ARG A 137 -23.73 -15.61 -10.57
CA ARG A 137 -23.52 -17.05 -10.39
C ARG A 137 -22.34 -17.32 -9.50
N GLU A 138 -22.23 -18.50 -8.93
CA GLU A 138 -21.05 -18.91 -8.16
C GLU A 138 -19.77 -18.72 -8.97
N LYS A 139 -18.77 -18.11 -8.33
CA LYS A 139 -17.44 -17.88 -8.89
C LYS A 139 -16.38 -18.47 -7.97
N PRO A 140 -15.28 -18.99 -8.51
CA PRO A 140 -14.17 -19.44 -7.69
C PRO A 140 -13.35 -18.24 -7.23
N PHE A 141 -12.94 -18.22 -5.97
CA PHE A 141 -11.97 -17.27 -5.43
C PHE A 141 -11.21 -17.88 -4.26
N ASN A 142 -10.03 -17.37 -3.99
CA ASN A 142 -9.12 -17.84 -2.94
C ASN A 142 -8.47 -16.71 -2.16
N MET A 143 -8.94 -15.48 -2.36
CA MET A 143 -8.39 -14.31 -1.70
C MET A 143 -9.43 -13.22 -1.53
N VAL A 144 -9.44 -12.61 -0.34
CA VAL A 144 -10.16 -11.37 -0.06
C VAL A 144 -9.17 -10.31 0.37
N VAL A 145 -9.25 -9.15 -0.24
CA VAL A 145 -8.44 -7.97 0.11
C VAL A 145 -9.35 -6.87 0.63
N ILE A 146 -9.10 -6.42 1.84
CA ILE A 146 -9.83 -5.31 2.45
C ILE A 146 -8.87 -4.15 2.63
N THR A 147 -9.20 -2.98 2.07
CA THR A 147 -8.44 -1.76 2.27
C THR A 147 -9.18 -0.85 3.23
N ASP A 148 -8.60 -0.61 4.40
CA ASP A 148 -9.11 0.31 5.40
C ASP A 148 -8.48 1.69 5.19
N ARG A 149 -9.30 2.67 4.79
CA ARG A 149 -8.81 4.03 4.49
C ARG A 149 -8.14 4.72 5.68
N ASN A 150 -8.60 4.42 6.89
CA ASN A 150 -8.18 5.11 8.12
C ASN A 150 -7.31 4.23 9.04
N ASN A 151 -6.75 3.15 8.55
CA ASN A 151 -5.81 2.22 9.18
C ASN A 151 -6.33 1.37 10.36
N ASP A 152 -7.20 1.90 11.24
CA ASP A 152 -7.58 1.22 12.47
C ASP A 152 -9.09 1.26 12.79
N ARG A 153 -9.94 1.56 11.80
CA ARG A 153 -11.40 1.51 12.00
C ARG A 153 -11.92 0.08 12.06
N LEU A 154 -11.35 -0.79 11.25
CA LEU A 154 -11.71 -2.20 11.22
C LEU A 154 -10.91 -2.92 12.32
N GLN A 155 -11.53 -3.15 13.47
CA GLN A 155 -10.86 -3.74 14.64
C GLN A 155 -11.05 -5.25 14.74
N GLU A 156 -12.26 -5.73 14.52
CA GLU A 156 -12.63 -7.14 14.55
C GLU A 156 -13.72 -7.40 13.51
N TYR A 157 -13.63 -8.49 12.78
CA TYR A 157 -14.59 -8.80 11.73
C TYR A 157 -14.64 -10.29 11.41
N ARG A 158 -15.71 -10.68 10.69
CA ARG A 158 -15.87 -11.99 10.06
C ARG A 158 -15.88 -11.82 8.55
N LEU A 159 -15.28 -12.79 7.86
CA LEU A 159 -15.43 -12.98 6.42
C LEU A 159 -16.20 -14.27 6.19
N GLU A 160 -17.20 -14.17 5.37
CA GLU A 160 -18.06 -15.32 5.03
C GLU A 160 -18.29 -15.32 3.51
N TYR A 161 -18.54 -16.48 2.95
CA TYR A 161 -18.99 -16.64 1.57
C TYR A 161 -20.28 -17.45 1.54
N ARG A 162 -21.10 -17.22 0.54
CA ARG A 162 -22.37 -17.94 0.37
C ARG A 162 -22.24 -18.93 -0.78
N THR A 163 -22.64 -20.16 -0.56
CA THR A 163 -22.77 -21.21 -1.57
C THR A 163 -24.01 -22.04 -1.29
N GLY A 164 -24.81 -22.36 -2.32
CA GLY A 164 -26.05 -23.10 -2.16
C GLY A 164 -27.03 -22.45 -1.17
N GLY A 165 -27.02 -21.12 -1.05
CA GLY A 165 -27.84 -20.37 -0.11
C GLY A 165 -27.37 -20.37 1.35
N THR A 166 -26.22 -20.99 1.66
CA THR A 166 -25.66 -21.11 3.03
C THR A 166 -24.41 -20.26 3.16
N TRP A 167 -24.31 -19.50 4.25
CA TRP A 167 -23.11 -18.74 4.61
C TRP A 167 -22.10 -19.64 5.33
N ASN A 168 -20.85 -19.56 4.88
CA ASN A 168 -19.72 -20.33 5.40
C ASN A 168 -18.62 -19.37 5.84
N LEU A 169 -18.04 -19.64 7.00
CA LEU A 169 -16.99 -18.81 7.59
C LEU A 169 -15.64 -19.04 6.89
N LEU A 170 -14.97 -17.96 6.52
CA LEU A 170 -13.58 -17.94 6.03
C LEU A 170 -12.62 -17.44 7.09
N TYR A 171 -13.01 -16.42 7.82
CA TYR A 171 -12.18 -15.79 8.85
C TYR A 171 -13.05 -15.13 9.91
N GLU A 172 -12.61 -15.22 11.16
CA GLU A 172 -13.15 -14.46 12.28
C GLU A 172 -12.01 -14.07 13.22
N GLY A 173 -11.91 -12.80 13.57
CA GLY A 173 -10.89 -12.34 14.48
C GLY A 173 -10.56 -10.85 14.39
N LYS A 174 -9.51 -10.48 15.12
CA LYS A 174 -9.03 -9.11 15.16
C LYS A 174 -8.31 -8.73 13.86
N ALA A 175 -8.56 -7.53 13.40
CA ALA A 175 -7.81 -6.97 12.29
C ALA A 175 -6.33 -6.80 12.67
N PRO A 176 -5.38 -7.09 11.76
CA PRO A 176 -3.99 -6.73 11.96
C PRO A 176 -3.86 -5.22 12.17
N THR A 177 -3.25 -4.81 13.27
CA THR A 177 -3.04 -3.40 13.61
C THR A 177 -1.98 -2.76 12.71
N GLY A 178 -2.15 -1.48 12.39
CA GLY A 178 -1.19 -0.71 11.60
C GLY A 178 -1.12 -1.05 10.12
N LEU A 179 -1.95 -1.96 9.62
CA LEU A 179 -1.99 -2.34 8.21
C LEU A 179 -3.24 -1.76 7.53
N ARG A 180 -3.03 -0.87 6.57
CA ARG A 180 -4.11 -0.34 5.73
C ARG A 180 -4.76 -1.44 4.87
N VAL A 181 -3.96 -2.39 4.38
CA VAL A 181 -4.42 -3.48 3.51
C VAL A 181 -4.36 -4.79 4.28
N LYS A 182 -5.49 -5.48 4.37
CA LYS A 182 -5.66 -6.77 5.01
C LYS A 182 -5.92 -7.82 3.93
N ILE A 183 -5.08 -8.84 3.86
CA ILE A 183 -5.14 -9.87 2.82
C ILE A 183 -5.44 -11.21 3.49
N HIS A 184 -6.53 -11.83 3.09
CA HIS A 184 -6.91 -13.17 3.50
C HIS A 184 -6.79 -14.13 2.34
N ARG A 185 -5.98 -15.18 2.53
CA ARG A 185 -5.80 -16.26 1.56
C ARG A 185 -6.31 -17.55 2.15
N PHE A 186 -6.98 -18.35 1.34
CA PHE A 186 -7.58 -19.62 1.71
C PHE A 186 -7.65 -20.53 0.47
N ASP A 187 -7.96 -21.81 0.68
CA ASP A 187 -8.20 -22.73 -0.43
C ASP A 187 -9.36 -22.22 -1.30
N THR A 188 -9.28 -22.49 -2.60
CA THR A 188 -10.31 -22.01 -3.53
C THR A 188 -11.70 -22.49 -3.10
N VAL A 189 -12.58 -21.54 -2.88
CA VAL A 189 -14.01 -21.76 -2.64
C VAL A 189 -14.84 -21.28 -3.83
N TRP A 190 -16.06 -21.76 -3.93
CA TRP A 190 -17.06 -21.31 -4.90
C TRP A 190 -18.20 -20.63 -4.15
N GLY A 191 -18.50 -19.41 -4.50
CA GLY A 191 -19.54 -18.63 -3.85
C GLY A 191 -20.24 -17.66 -4.79
N ASP A 192 -21.47 -17.31 -4.44
CA ASP A 192 -22.31 -16.30 -5.12
C ASP A 192 -22.43 -15.00 -4.31
N ALA A 193 -21.85 -14.95 -3.13
CA ALA A 193 -21.71 -13.74 -2.32
C ALA A 193 -20.52 -13.89 -1.36
#